data_70b352a8afa9bd73aa4cac92ccaa5ee1
#
_entry.id   70b352a8afa9bd73aa4cac92ccaa5ee1
#
_cell.length_a   1.000
_cell.length_b   1.000
_cell.length_c   1.000
_cell.angle_alpha   90.00
_cell.angle_beta   90.00
_cell.angle_gamma   90.00
#
_symmetry.space_group_name_H-M   'P 1'
#
loop_
_entity.id
_entity.type
_entity.pdbx_description
1 polymer ?
#
loop_
_entity_poly.entity_id
_entity_poly.type
_entity_poly.pdbx_seq_one_letter_code
_entity_poly.pdbx_strand_id
1 'polypeptide(L)'
;AGKIGSPLRSAYCAAKHGLIGYADALRSEVAGQGVKVLVVAPGSVRTNVSRNALNADGTVRGTSDAAIDNGIDPDVVATTIWDAVDAGKREIVIAEGMEAGIPVLRAQDPEKLFDMVEAMVADGYAQKIAAR
;
A
#
# COMPACT_ATOMS: atom_id res chain seq x y z
N ALA A 1 3.04 0.40 -0.73
CA ALA A 1 4.27 0.43 0.07
C ALA A 1 4.81 -0.98 0.39
N GLY A 2 3.98 -2.01 0.49
CA GLY A 2 4.45 -3.39 0.69
C GLY A 2 4.91 -4.10 -0.59
N LYS A 3 4.65 -3.52 -1.75
CA LYS A 3 4.99 -4.07 -3.07
C LYS A 3 6.05 -3.27 -3.80
N ILE A 4 6.27 -2.03 -3.39
CA ILE A 4 7.29 -1.13 -3.94
C ILE A 4 7.90 -0.25 -2.86
N GLY A 5 9.10 0.29 -3.13
CA GLY A 5 9.67 1.39 -2.36
C GLY A 5 9.05 2.73 -2.78
N SER A 6 8.64 3.54 -1.80
CA SER A 6 8.19 4.91 -2.03
C SER A 6 9.23 5.88 -1.47
N PRO A 7 9.63 6.91 -2.20
CA PRO A 7 10.54 7.94 -1.68
C PRO A 7 10.04 8.54 -0.37
N LEU A 8 10.95 8.91 0.52
CA LEU A 8 10.70 9.49 1.84
C LEU A 8 9.92 8.58 2.83
N ARG A 9 9.69 7.31 2.47
CA ARG A 9 8.94 6.34 3.29
C ARG A 9 9.70 5.02 3.46
N SER A 10 11.03 5.03 3.46
CA SER A 10 11.86 3.82 3.51
C SER A 10 11.53 2.91 4.69
N ALA A 11 11.44 3.43 5.90
CA ALA A 11 11.10 2.67 7.10
C ALA A 11 9.68 2.05 7.01
N TYR A 12 8.72 2.83 6.51
CA TYR A 12 7.35 2.35 6.28
C TYR A 12 7.31 1.24 5.23
N CYS A 13 8.04 1.42 4.12
CA CYS A 13 8.14 0.39 3.08
C CYS A 13 8.81 -0.88 3.62
N ALA A 14 9.88 -0.76 4.39
CA ALA A 14 10.54 -1.90 5.02
C ALA A 14 9.57 -2.68 5.93
N ALA A 15 8.81 -1.99 6.79
CA ALA A 15 7.81 -2.60 7.65
C ALA A 15 6.71 -3.34 6.85
N LYS A 16 6.22 -2.73 5.75
CA LYS A 16 5.17 -3.34 4.93
C LYS A 16 5.67 -4.50 4.07
N HIS A 17 6.89 -4.46 3.57
CA HIS A 17 7.52 -5.62 2.90
C HIS A 17 7.78 -6.76 3.89
N GLY A 18 8.26 -6.43 5.09
CA GLY A 18 8.47 -7.41 6.16
C GLY A 18 7.18 -8.11 6.57
N LEU A 19 6.06 -7.38 6.64
CA LEU A 19 4.74 -7.96 6.93
C LEU A 19 4.31 -8.97 5.86
N ILE A 20 4.57 -8.70 4.59
CA ILE A 20 4.24 -9.65 3.50
C ILE A 20 5.09 -10.91 3.64
N GLY A 21 6.40 -10.77 3.81
CA GLY A 21 7.29 -11.92 4.01
C GLY A 21 6.92 -12.75 5.25
N TYR A 22 6.57 -12.09 6.36
CA TYR A 22 6.04 -12.76 7.55
C TYR A 22 4.75 -13.54 7.24
N ALA A 23 3.79 -12.93 6.56
CA ALA A 23 2.53 -13.57 6.19
C ALA A 23 2.73 -14.77 5.26
N ASP A 24 3.70 -14.72 4.36
CA ASP A 24 4.04 -15.82 3.45
C ASP A 24 4.63 -17.01 4.20
N ALA A 25 5.51 -16.77 5.17
CA ALA A 25 6.05 -17.82 6.03
C ALA A 25 4.93 -18.43 6.91
N LEU A 26 4.19 -17.58 7.64
CA LEU A 26 3.10 -17.99 8.51
C LEU A 26 2.06 -18.84 7.78
N ARG A 27 1.70 -18.47 6.56
CA ARG A 27 0.74 -19.22 5.72
C ARG A 27 1.13 -20.69 5.59
N SER A 28 2.40 -20.93 5.36
CA SER A 28 2.93 -22.31 5.23
C SER A 28 2.96 -23.05 6.56
N GLU A 29 3.31 -22.37 7.64
CA GLU A 29 3.41 -22.94 9.00
C GLU A 29 2.05 -23.39 9.54
N VAL A 30 0.97 -22.63 9.25
CA VAL A 30 -0.38 -22.88 9.81
C VAL A 30 -1.30 -23.64 8.86
N ALA A 31 -0.87 -23.96 7.66
CA ALA A 31 -1.70 -24.60 6.63
C ALA A 31 -2.32 -25.92 7.11
N GLY A 32 -1.56 -26.75 7.84
CA GLY A 32 -2.01 -28.01 8.41
C GLY A 32 -3.02 -27.87 9.56
N GLN A 33 -3.21 -26.66 10.08
CA GLN A 33 -4.13 -26.35 11.18
C GLN A 33 -5.47 -25.77 10.66
N GLY A 34 -5.68 -25.72 9.35
CA GLY A 34 -6.89 -25.16 8.74
C GLY A 34 -6.96 -23.63 8.76
N VAL A 35 -5.89 -22.95 9.18
CA VAL A 35 -5.82 -21.48 9.19
C VAL A 35 -5.44 -20.98 7.80
N LYS A 36 -6.18 -19.98 7.31
CA LYS A 36 -5.91 -19.32 6.01
C LYS A 36 -5.37 -17.91 6.25
N VAL A 37 -4.36 -17.53 5.46
CA VAL A 37 -3.74 -16.21 5.52
C VAL A 37 -3.94 -15.50 4.18
N LEU A 38 -4.65 -14.38 4.19
CA LEU A 38 -4.83 -13.50 3.05
C LEU A 38 -4.03 -12.21 3.25
N VAL A 39 -3.15 -11.89 2.32
CA VAL A 39 -2.48 -10.58 2.25
C VAL A 39 -3.32 -9.65 1.39
N VAL A 40 -3.67 -8.49 1.94
CA VAL A 40 -4.38 -7.43 1.21
C VAL A 40 -3.44 -6.24 1.05
N ALA A 41 -3.22 -5.83 -0.19
CA ALA A 41 -2.41 -4.66 -0.53
C ALA A 41 -3.30 -3.57 -1.16
N PRO A 42 -3.95 -2.73 -0.34
CA PRO A 42 -4.76 -1.64 -0.87
C PRO A 42 -3.88 -0.49 -1.37
N GLY A 43 -4.33 0.18 -2.41
CA GLY A 43 -3.88 1.50 -2.80
C GLY A 43 -4.48 2.58 -1.91
N SER A 44 -4.79 3.73 -2.49
CA SER A 44 -5.43 4.83 -1.77
C SER A 44 -6.90 4.50 -1.49
N VAL A 45 -7.29 4.51 -0.22
CA VAL A 45 -8.67 4.25 0.23
C VAL A 45 -9.19 5.48 0.96
N ARG A 46 -10.39 5.92 0.65
CA ARG A 46 -11.04 7.12 1.22
C ARG A 46 -11.45 6.91 2.67
N THR A 47 -10.52 7.23 3.57
CA THR A 47 -10.68 7.08 5.03
C THR A 47 -10.15 8.31 5.77
N ASN A 48 -10.34 8.35 7.07
CA ASN A 48 -9.78 9.41 7.91
C ASN A 48 -8.30 9.19 8.30
N VAL A 49 -7.60 8.23 7.70
CA VAL A 49 -6.22 7.88 8.09
C VAL A 49 -5.26 9.07 8.02
N SER A 50 -5.35 9.90 6.96
CA SER A 50 -4.51 11.10 6.84
C SER A 50 -4.88 12.17 7.86
N ARG A 51 -6.17 12.39 8.09
CA ARG A 51 -6.67 13.40 9.06
C ARG A 51 -6.28 13.04 10.49
N ASN A 52 -6.31 11.76 10.82
CA ASN A 52 -5.99 11.23 12.15
C ASN A 52 -4.48 10.95 12.35
N ALA A 53 -3.67 11.13 11.30
CA ALA A 53 -2.22 10.97 11.40
C ALA A 53 -1.62 12.00 12.39
N LEU A 54 -0.50 11.65 13.01
CA LEU A 54 0.23 12.55 13.89
C LEU A 54 1.32 13.29 13.12
N ASN A 55 1.50 14.55 13.45
CA ASN A 55 2.65 15.35 13.09
C ASN A 55 3.88 14.92 13.93
N ALA A 56 5.06 15.40 13.56
CA ALA A 56 6.30 15.09 14.27
C ALA A 56 6.30 15.57 15.74
N ASP A 57 5.51 16.57 16.06
CA ASP A 57 5.33 17.11 17.43
C ASP A 57 4.24 16.38 18.24
N GLY A 58 3.62 15.33 17.66
CA GLY A 58 2.56 14.55 18.29
C GLY A 58 1.15 15.15 18.18
N THR A 59 0.97 16.29 17.54
CA THR A 59 -0.36 16.86 17.29
C THR A 59 -1.06 16.13 16.14
N VAL A 60 -2.40 16.13 16.16
CA VAL A 60 -3.18 15.54 15.05
C VAL A 60 -3.05 16.43 13.82
N ARG A 61 -2.79 15.82 12.67
CA ARG A 61 -2.59 16.51 11.39
C ARG A 61 -3.83 17.32 10.96
N GLY A 62 -5.03 16.79 11.12
CA GLY A 62 -6.29 17.45 10.83
C GLY A 62 -6.63 17.63 9.35
N THR A 63 -5.67 17.45 8.45
CA THR A 63 -5.85 17.57 6.99
C THR A 63 -5.67 16.24 6.30
N SER A 64 -6.31 16.06 5.14
CA SER A 64 -6.22 14.84 4.34
C SER A 64 -5.38 15.06 3.08
N ASP A 65 -4.79 13.99 2.59
CA ASP A 65 -4.14 13.96 1.28
C ASP A 65 -5.19 13.79 0.18
N ALA A 66 -5.07 14.51 -0.93
CA ALA A 66 -6.00 14.40 -2.06
C ALA A 66 -6.09 12.97 -2.64
N ALA A 67 -5.00 12.21 -2.61
CA ALA A 67 -5.00 10.81 -3.02
C ALA A 67 -5.91 9.96 -2.13
N ILE A 68 -5.97 10.24 -0.83
CA ILE A 68 -6.85 9.54 0.11
C ILE A 68 -8.29 10.00 -0.07
N ASP A 69 -8.54 11.31 -0.20
CA ASP A 69 -9.90 11.85 -0.39
C ASP A 69 -10.56 11.36 -1.70
N ASN A 70 -9.75 11.14 -2.74
CA ASN A 70 -10.18 10.58 -4.03
C ASN A 70 -9.94 9.06 -4.14
N GLY A 71 -9.60 8.40 -3.05
CA GLY A 71 -9.35 6.97 -3.03
C GLY A 71 -10.62 6.12 -3.14
N ILE A 72 -10.41 4.82 -3.25
CA ILE A 72 -11.47 3.81 -3.38
C ILE A 72 -12.40 3.90 -2.16
N ASP A 73 -13.69 3.69 -2.38
CA ASP A 73 -14.67 3.64 -1.30
C ASP A 73 -14.37 2.48 -0.33
N PRO A 74 -14.35 2.72 0.99
CA PRO A 74 -14.08 1.68 1.98
C PRO A 74 -15.01 0.47 1.89
N ASP A 75 -16.29 0.67 1.53
CA ASP A 75 -17.26 -0.44 1.42
C ASP A 75 -16.95 -1.33 0.22
N VAL A 76 -16.47 -0.74 -0.89
CA VAL A 76 -15.97 -1.49 -2.06
C VAL A 76 -14.75 -2.32 -1.67
N VAL A 77 -13.82 -1.73 -0.92
CA VAL A 77 -12.63 -2.45 -0.43
C VAL A 77 -13.04 -3.61 0.48
N ALA A 78 -13.95 -3.38 1.43
CA ALA A 78 -14.43 -4.41 2.35
C ALA A 78 -15.11 -5.57 1.61
N THR A 79 -15.99 -5.27 0.66
CA THR A 79 -16.65 -6.29 -0.19
C THR A 79 -15.62 -7.11 -0.97
N THR A 80 -14.66 -6.45 -1.61
CA THR A 80 -13.60 -7.13 -2.37
C THR A 80 -12.76 -8.05 -1.49
N ILE A 81 -12.51 -7.67 -0.22
CA ILE A 81 -11.79 -8.52 0.74
C ILE A 81 -12.60 -9.77 1.05
N TRP A 82 -13.91 -9.65 1.33
CA TRP A 82 -14.76 -10.79 1.64
C TRP A 82 -14.90 -11.74 0.44
N ASP A 83 -15.08 -11.21 -0.77
CA ASP A 83 -15.10 -12.02 -2.00
C ASP A 83 -13.80 -12.80 -2.17
N ALA A 84 -12.66 -12.19 -1.84
CA ALA A 84 -11.37 -12.86 -1.90
C ALA A 84 -11.22 -13.96 -0.84
N VAL A 85 -11.75 -13.74 0.37
CA VAL A 85 -11.79 -14.76 1.43
C VAL A 85 -12.63 -15.95 0.99
N ASP A 86 -13.82 -15.73 0.46
CA ASP A 86 -14.73 -16.77 -0.01
C ASP A 86 -14.14 -17.54 -1.19
N ALA A 87 -13.44 -16.84 -2.09
CA ALA A 87 -12.72 -17.45 -3.21
C ALA A 87 -11.40 -18.16 -2.81
N GLY A 88 -11.03 -18.14 -1.52
CA GLY A 88 -9.81 -18.76 -1.01
C GLY A 88 -8.52 -18.13 -1.55
N LYS A 89 -8.54 -16.86 -1.92
CA LYS A 89 -7.35 -16.12 -2.38
C LYS A 89 -6.31 -16.03 -1.26
N ARG A 90 -5.05 -15.95 -1.64
CA ARG A 90 -3.91 -15.84 -0.71
C ARG A 90 -3.31 -14.46 -0.68
N GLU A 91 -3.49 -13.72 -1.76
CA GLU A 91 -3.07 -12.34 -1.91
C GLU A 91 -3.97 -11.62 -2.90
N ILE A 92 -4.29 -10.35 -2.60
CA ILE A 92 -4.99 -9.45 -3.52
C ILE A 92 -4.39 -8.05 -3.46
N VAL A 93 -4.43 -7.37 -4.60
CA VAL A 93 -4.15 -5.93 -4.73
C VAL A 93 -5.48 -5.25 -5.04
N ILE A 94 -5.84 -4.24 -4.25
CA ILE A 94 -7.06 -3.44 -4.46
C ILE A 94 -6.61 -2.01 -4.72
N ALA A 95 -6.45 -1.65 -5.98
CA ALA A 95 -5.93 -0.35 -6.39
C ALA A 95 -6.49 0.05 -7.75
N GLU A 96 -6.49 1.33 -8.04
CA GLU A 96 -6.95 1.91 -9.29
C GLU A 96 -5.85 2.74 -9.97
N GLY A 97 -6.03 3.02 -11.26
CA GLY A 97 -5.13 3.85 -12.03
C GLY A 97 -3.68 3.36 -12.00
N MET A 98 -2.75 4.27 -11.78
CA MET A 98 -1.32 3.96 -11.75
C MET A 98 -0.95 2.98 -10.65
N GLU A 99 -1.58 3.08 -9.47
CA GLU A 99 -1.28 2.22 -8.31
C GLU A 99 -1.54 0.73 -8.63
N ALA A 100 -2.53 0.41 -9.45
CA ALA A 100 -2.84 -0.95 -9.88
C ALA A 100 -1.74 -1.55 -10.76
N GLY A 101 -1.10 -0.75 -11.61
CA GLY A 101 -0.06 -1.19 -12.53
C GLY A 101 1.32 -1.41 -11.87
N ILE A 102 1.57 -0.75 -10.76
CA ILE A 102 2.90 -0.74 -10.11
C ILE A 102 3.42 -2.14 -9.75
N PRO A 103 2.66 -3.04 -9.10
CA PRO A 103 3.16 -4.38 -8.77
C PRO A 103 3.51 -5.19 -10.01
N VAL A 104 2.76 -5.02 -11.09
CA VAL A 104 3.01 -5.68 -12.38
C VAL A 104 4.29 -5.14 -13.00
N LEU A 105 4.43 -3.82 -13.06
CA LEU A 105 5.65 -3.17 -13.57
C LEU A 105 6.88 -3.60 -12.75
N ARG A 106 6.76 -3.64 -11.41
CA ARG A 106 7.84 -4.11 -10.54
C ARG A 106 8.31 -5.52 -10.87
N ALA A 107 7.38 -6.40 -11.22
CA ALA A 107 7.69 -7.80 -11.53
C ALA A 107 8.26 -7.98 -12.95
N GLN A 108 7.79 -7.19 -13.91
CA GLN A 108 8.12 -7.34 -15.32
C GLN A 108 9.34 -6.50 -15.75
N ASP A 109 9.44 -5.29 -15.26
CA ASP A 109 10.48 -4.32 -15.62
C ASP A 109 10.82 -3.42 -14.42
N PRO A 110 11.61 -3.93 -13.45
CA PRO A 110 11.99 -3.16 -12.28
C PRO A 110 12.81 -1.92 -12.60
N GLU A 111 13.64 -1.95 -13.64
CA GLU A 111 14.48 -0.81 -14.04
C GLU A 111 13.60 0.37 -14.47
N LYS A 112 12.61 0.11 -15.31
CA LYS A 112 11.64 1.14 -15.70
C LYS A 112 10.89 1.74 -14.52
N LEU A 113 10.54 0.92 -13.52
CA LEU A 113 9.92 1.43 -12.30
C LEU A 113 10.87 2.35 -11.54
N PHE A 114 12.15 1.98 -11.42
CA PHE A 114 13.14 2.80 -10.73
C PHE A 114 13.36 4.13 -11.45
N ASP A 115 13.51 4.12 -12.77
CA ASP A 115 13.62 5.33 -13.58
C ASP A 115 12.42 6.28 -13.38
N MET A 116 11.20 5.73 -13.35
CA MET A 116 9.99 6.52 -13.10
C MET A 116 9.98 7.14 -11.70
N VAL A 117 10.42 6.41 -10.69
CA VAL A 117 10.48 6.91 -9.31
C VAL A 117 11.56 7.96 -9.15
N GLU A 118 12.73 7.78 -9.77
CA GLU A 118 13.82 8.76 -9.76
C GLU A 118 13.40 10.06 -10.46
N ALA A 119 12.78 9.96 -11.64
CA ALA A 119 12.23 11.12 -12.35
C ALA A 119 11.20 11.88 -11.50
N MET A 120 10.30 11.17 -10.82
CA MET A 120 9.32 11.78 -9.92
C MET A 120 9.98 12.58 -8.78
N VAL A 121 11.09 12.07 -8.22
CA VAL A 121 11.85 12.78 -7.18
C VAL A 121 12.55 14.01 -7.76
N ALA A 122 13.17 13.89 -8.95
CA ALA A 122 13.80 15.00 -9.67
C ALA A 122 12.81 16.13 -9.98
N ASP A 123 11.54 15.78 -10.28
CA ASP A 123 10.44 16.73 -10.54
C ASP A 123 9.85 17.36 -9.26
N GLY A 124 10.53 17.24 -8.13
CA GLY A 124 10.17 17.92 -6.89
C GLY A 124 9.15 17.21 -6.01
N TYR A 125 9.03 15.88 -6.09
CA TYR A 125 8.14 15.11 -5.22
C TYR A 125 8.39 15.35 -3.73
N ALA A 126 9.68 15.43 -3.33
CA ALA A 126 10.06 15.67 -1.93
C ALA A 126 9.55 17.03 -1.42
N GLN A 127 9.70 18.08 -2.23
CA GLN A 127 9.25 19.43 -1.90
C GLN A 127 7.71 19.51 -1.82
N LYS A 128 7.01 18.83 -2.71
CA LYS A 128 5.55 18.75 -2.71
C LYS A 128 4.99 18.02 -1.47
N ILE A 129 5.72 17.03 -0.94
CA ILE A 129 5.35 16.32 0.28
C ILE A 129 5.68 17.15 1.52
N ALA A 130 6.84 17.80 1.57
CA ALA A 130 7.27 18.62 2.71
C ALA A 130 6.44 19.91 2.88
N ALA A 131 5.81 20.40 1.81
CA ALA A 131 4.95 21.60 1.81
C ALA A 131 3.49 21.31 2.25
N ARG A 132 3.15 20.10 2.59
CA ARG A 132 1.83 19.65 3.05
C ARG A 132 1.77 19.48 4.54
#